data_c3bb979cab5a4c85aaa29df2e8615b04
#
_entry.id   c3bb979cab5a4c85aaa29df2e8615b04
#
_cell.length_a   1.000
_cell.length_b   1.000
_cell.length_c   1.000
_cell.angle_alpha   90.00
_cell.angle_beta   90.00
_cell.angle_gamma   90.00
#
_symmetry.space_group_name_H-M   'P 1'
#
loop_
_entity.id
_entity.type
_entity.pdbx_description
1 polymer ?
#
loop_
_entity_poly.entity_id
_entity_poly.type
_entity_poly.pdbx_seq_one_letter_code
_entity_poly.pdbx_strand_id
1 'polypeptide(L)'
;TEAECIADKIEEMLGNQTPVSIDMGEGSRPCQMKDFCILLRNRKNIVVYTRELEKRGISVDSEDESGYLKAREISILMNILRVIDNPLTDTALVSVMLSPMFMFTVQDTAEIRLINKNAHIYSNLCEGLGLNGKKIIFQNELYTKALFLYEVIMELRLYISACTLQELIRKIYDSTDFLSVMQIYGDAKRKKANLRMMLEYAEDYEKNSDGGLSGFLRYIDRIMESKGDFKAVSGSSGSQNAVSVKTMHKSKG
;
A
#
# COMPACT_ATOMS: atom_id res chain seq x y z
N THR A 1 21.27 0.25 -15.48
CA THR A 1 20.57 -1.00 -15.81
C THR A 1 19.77 -0.85 -17.11
N GLU A 2 19.32 -1.95 -17.72
CA GLU A 2 18.49 -1.90 -18.92
C GLU A 2 17.21 -1.07 -18.69
N ALA A 3 16.57 -1.24 -17.54
CA ALA A 3 15.37 -0.49 -17.18
C ALA A 3 15.62 1.03 -17.04
N GLU A 4 16.76 1.43 -16.51
CA GLU A 4 17.18 2.84 -16.44
C GLU A 4 17.36 3.40 -17.86
N CYS A 5 18.07 2.70 -18.73
CA CYS A 5 18.33 3.15 -20.08
C CYS A 5 17.03 3.31 -20.89
N ILE A 6 16.06 2.40 -20.73
CA ILE A 6 14.75 2.51 -21.36
C ILE A 6 13.96 3.69 -20.81
N ALA A 7 13.98 3.90 -19.49
CA ALA A 7 13.29 5.00 -18.85
C ALA A 7 13.88 6.36 -19.29
N ASP A 8 15.23 6.49 -19.36
CA ASP A 8 15.92 7.68 -19.87
C ASP A 8 15.52 7.95 -21.34
N LYS A 9 15.42 6.90 -22.16
CA LYS A 9 15.04 7.05 -23.58
C LYS A 9 13.59 7.51 -23.73
N ILE A 10 12.68 6.98 -22.93
CA ILE A 10 11.27 7.42 -22.94
C ILE A 10 11.16 8.88 -22.48
N GLU A 11 11.90 9.26 -21.44
CA GLU A 11 11.96 10.63 -20.95
C GLU A 11 12.48 11.60 -22.02
N GLU A 12 13.57 11.24 -22.73
CA GLU A 12 14.11 11.99 -23.84
C GLU A 12 13.07 12.19 -24.96
N MET A 13 12.35 11.13 -25.32
CA MET A 13 11.34 11.16 -26.39
C MET A 13 10.09 11.96 -26.03
N LEU A 14 9.77 12.05 -24.73
CA LEU A 14 8.67 12.86 -24.19
C LEU A 14 9.08 14.33 -23.98
N GLY A 15 10.40 14.61 -23.94
CA GLY A 15 10.94 15.93 -23.64
C GLY A 15 10.62 17.00 -24.68
N ASN A 16 10.46 18.24 -24.20
CA ASN A 16 9.99 19.37 -25.01
C ASN A 16 10.97 19.88 -26.09
N GLN A 17 12.22 19.43 -26.12
CA GLN A 17 13.23 20.00 -27.04
C GLN A 17 13.17 19.40 -28.45
N THR A 18 12.80 18.13 -28.57
CA THR A 18 12.56 17.45 -29.86
C THR A 18 11.58 16.29 -29.68
N PRO A 19 10.27 16.58 -29.46
CA PRO A 19 9.30 15.49 -29.27
C PRO A 19 9.22 14.65 -30.54
N VAL A 20 9.31 13.34 -30.37
CA VAL A 20 9.08 12.40 -31.46
C VAL A 20 7.63 12.56 -31.93
N SER A 21 7.44 12.82 -33.22
CA SER A 21 6.11 12.95 -33.80
C SER A 21 5.59 11.60 -34.28
N ILE A 22 4.34 11.30 -33.92
CA ILE A 22 3.62 10.12 -34.39
C ILE A 22 2.77 10.51 -35.58
N ASP A 23 2.96 9.84 -36.70
CA ASP A 23 2.14 9.99 -37.91
C ASP A 23 0.79 9.29 -37.70
N MET A 24 -0.29 10.07 -37.85
CA MET A 24 -1.68 9.59 -37.70
C MET A 24 -2.38 9.45 -39.05
N GLY A 25 -1.66 9.58 -40.17
CA GLY A 25 -2.23 9.50 -41.53
C GLY A 25 -2.89 10.79 -42.07
N GLU A 26 -3.45 11.60 -41.20
CA GLU A 26 -4.03 12.92 -41.50
C GLU A 26 -3.30 14.09 -40.80
N GLY A 27 -2.15 13.81 -40.18
CA GLY A 27 -1.32 14.76 -39.45
C GLY A 27 -0.39 14.10 -38.46
N SER A 28 0.51 14.87 -37.89
CA SER A 28 1.43 14.39 -36.85
C SER A 28 1.15 15.08 -35.50
N ARG A 29 1.27 14.34 -34.42
CA ARG A 29 1.21 14.86 -33.05
C ARG A 29 2.45 14.47 -32.25
N PRO A 30 2.80 15.23 -31.21
CA PRO A 30 3.86 14.81 -30.28
C PRO A 30 3.48 13.50 -29.60
N CYS A 31 4.46 12.63 -29.36
CA CYS A 31 4.24 11.39 -28.63
C CYS A 31 3.83 11.67 -27.18
N GLN A 32 3.00 10.78 -26.66
CA GLN A 32 2.49 10.81 -25.30
C GLN A 32 2.86 9.51 -24.57
N MET A 33 2.80 9.48 -23.25
CA MET A 33 3.14 8.27 -22.47
C MET A 33 2.34 7.03 -22.92
N LYS A 34 1.09 7.18 -23.33
CA LYS A 34 0.23 6.11 -23.83
C LYS A 34 0.70 5.44 -25.13
N ASP A 35 1.61 6.11 -25.86
CA ASP A 35 2.13 5.59 -27.13
C ASP A 35 3.31 4.61 -26.92
N PHE A 36 3.79 4.49 -25.68
CA PHE A 36 4.86 3.57 -25.34
C PHE A 36 4.33 2.30 -24.69
N CYS A 37 4.86 1.16 -25.17
CA CYS A 37 4.57 -0.14 -24.60
C CYS A 37 5.86 -0.95 -24.42
N ILE A 38 6.15 -1.37 -23.20
CA ILE A 38 7.29 -2.24 -22.88
C ILE A 38 6.77 -3.67 -22.78
N LEU A 39 7.26 -4.55 -23.64
CA LEU A 39 6.93 -5.96 -23.67
C LEU A 39 8.04 -6.77 -23.02
N LEU A 40 7.72 -7.47 -21.94
CA LEU A 40 8.66 -8.30 -21.18
C LEU A 40 8.36 -9.78 -21.39
N ARG A 41 9.43 -10.60 -21.44
CA ARG A 41 9.27 -12.06 -21.48
C ARG A 41 8.74 -12.62 -20.17
N ASN A 42 9.22 -12.10 -19.03
CA ASN A 42 8.91 -12.59 -17.70
C ASN A 42 8.31 -11.48 -16.82
N ARG A 43 7.27 -11.82 -16.05
CA ARG A 43 6.60 -10.91 -15.09
C ARG A 43 7.51 -10.38 -13.99
N LYS A 44 8.50 -11.17 -13.57
CA LYS A 44 9.41 -10.81 -12.47
C LYS A 44 10.09 -9.44 -12.65
N ASN A 45 10.29 -9.03 -13.87
CA ASN A 45 10.98 -7.78 -14.20
C ASN A 45 10.04 -6.58 -14.31
N ILE A 46 8.71 -6.76 -14.35
CA ILE A 46 7.74 -5.65 -14.46
C ILE A 46 7.99 -4.61 -13.37
N VAL A 47 8.14 -5.04 -12.12
CA VAL A 47 8.37 -4.17 -10.96
C VAL A 47 9.63 -3.29 -11.15
N VAL A 48 10.70 -3.82 -11.76
CA VAL A 48 11.95 -3.09 -11.97
C VAL A 48 11.73 -1.94 -12.96
N TYR A 49 11.07 -2.22 -14.10
CA TYR A 49 10.77 -1.20 -15.11
C TYR A 49 9.78 -0.16 -14.61
N THR A 50 8.72 -0.60 -13.93
CA THR A 50 7.72 0.29 -13.32
C THR A 50 8.39 1.27 -12.37
N ARG A 51 9.25 0.78 -11.48
CA ARG A 51 9.96 1.61 -10.50
C ARG A 51 10.88 2.65 -11.15
N GLU A 52 11.59 2.27 -12.21
CA GLU A 52 12.51 3.20 -12.89
C GLU A 52 11.76 4.30 -13.67
N LEU A 53 10.61 3.98 -14.25
CA LEU A 53 9.73 4.95 -14.90
C LEU A 53 9.09 5.90 -13.87
N GLU A 54 8.57 5.36 -12.78
CA GLU A 54 7.94 6.16 -11.71
C GLU A 54 8.93 7.13 -11.04
N LYS A 55 10.21 6.75 -10.87
CA LYS A 55 11.26 7.66 -10.37
C LYS A 55 11.42 8.92 -11.21
N ARG A 56 11.11 8.85 -12.51
CA ARG A 56 11.18 9.95 -13.46
C ARG A 56 9.83 10.67 -13.66
N GLY A 57 8.83 10.35 -12.82
CA GLY A 57 7.49 10.93 -12.91
C GLY A 57 6.68 10.43 -14.11
N ILE A 58 7.12 9.35 -14.78
CA ILE A 58 6.41 8.75 -15.90
C ILE A 58 5.32 7.82 -15.35
N SER A 59 4.06 8.10 -15.68
CA SER A 59 2.94 7.25 -15.29
C SER A 59 3.01 5.91 -16.01
N VAL A 60 2.81 4.81 -15.27
CA VAL A 60 2.89 3.44 -15.79
C VAL A 60 1.55 2.73 -15.63
N ASP A 61 1.08 2.12 -16.72
CA ASP A 61 0.01 1.12 -16.70
C ASP A 61 0.68 -0.26 -16.79
N SER A 62 0.97 -0.85 -15.65
CA SER A 62 1.57 -2.18 -15.58
C SER A 62 0.51 -3.21 -15.23
N GLU A 63 0.53 -4.35 -15.93
CA GLU A 63 -0.14 -5.58 -15.52
C GLU A 63 0.59 -6.20 -14.33
N ASP A 64 0.82 -5.42 -13.28
CA ASP A 64 1.29 -5.99 -12.04
C ASP A 64 0.13 -6.77 -11.42
N GLU A 65 0.15 -8.09 -11.63
CA GLU A 65 -0.69 -9.05 -10.92
C GLU A 65 -0.18 -9.27 -9.48
N SER A 66 0.48 -8.30 -8.88
CA SER A 66 0.35 -8.16 -7.44
C SER A 66 -1.12 -7.81 -7.25
N GLY A 67 -1.91 -8.82 -6.93
CA GLY A 67 -3.36 -8.65 -6.89
C GLY A 67 -3.74 -7.50 -5.96
N TYR A 68 -4.95 -7.01 -6.07
CA TYR A 68 -5.48 -5.91 -5.26
C TYR A 68 -5.09 -6.03 -3.78
N LEU A 69 -5.22 -7.23 -3.19
CA LEU A 69 -4.90 -7.51 -1.79
C LEU A 69 -3.39 -7.42 -1.47
N LYS A 70 -2.52 -7.51 -2.48
CA LYS A 70 -1.06 -7.37 -2.34
C LYS A 70 -0.58 -5.94 -2.61
N ALA A 71 -1.44 -5.05 -3.08
CA ALA A 71 -1.10 -3.64 -3.25
C ALA A 71 -0.62 -3.07 -1.90
N ARG A 72 0.44 -2.26 -1.93
CA ARG A 72 1.11 -1.77 -0.72
C ARG A 72 0.16 -1.07 0.24
N GLU A 73 -0.69 -0.19 -0.27
CA GLU A 73 -1.70 0.53 0.51
C GLU A 73 -2.71 -0.41 1.16
N ILE A 74 -3.12 -1.46 0.45
CA ILE A 74 -4.07 -2.46 0.96
C ILE A 74 -3.39 -3.36 1.98
N SER A 75 -2.16 -3.80 1.72
CA SER A 75 -1.39 -4.62 2.65
C SER A 75 -1.15 -3.90 3.99
N ILE A 76 -0.82 -2.59 3.96
CA ILE A 76 -0.67 -1.79 5.18
C ILE A 76 -2.00 -1.67 5.91
N LEU A 77 -3.08 -1.32 5.22
CA LEU A 77 -4.42 -1.23 5.82
C LEU A 77 -4.83 -2.56 6.48
N MET A 78 -4.64 -3.68 5.78
CA MET A 78 -4.95 -5.01 6.32
C MET A 78 -4.12 -5.33 7.58
N ASN A 79 -2.85 -4.92 7.63
CA ASN A 79 -2.03 -5.11 8.82
C ASN A 79 -2.49 -4.22 9.98
N ILE A 80 -2.94 -2.98 9.74
CA ILE A 80 -3.56 -2.14 10.76
C ILE A 80 -4.84 -2.81 11.31
N LEU A 81 -5.71 -3.31 10.43
CA LEU A 81 -6.92 -4.03 10.84
C LEU A 81 -6.59 -5.28 11.68
N ARG A 82 -5.55 -6.04 11.31
CA ARG A 82 -5.08 -7.19 12.11
C ARG A 82 -4.55 -6.78 13.49
N VAL A 83 -3.84 -5.65 13.58
CA VAL A 83 -3.35 -5.14 14.87
C VAL A 83 -4.50 -4.64 15.75
N ILE A 84 -5.53 -4.05 15.16
CA ILE A 84 -6.74 -3.66 15.90
C ILE A 84 -7.47 -4.89 16.44
N ASP A 85 -7.62 -5.93 15.63
CA ASP A 85 -8.23 -7.20 16.03
C ASP A 85 -7.39 -7.88 17.13
N ASN A 86 -6.10 -8.08 16.86
CA ASN A 86 -5.16 -8.68 17.82
C ASN A 86 -3.78 -8.02 17.77
N PRO A 87 -3.44 -7.13 18.72
CA PRO A 87 -2.15 -6.43 18.75
C PRO A 87 -0.95 -7.34 19.07
N LEU A 88 -1.19 -8.57 19.51
CA LEU A 88 -0.13 -9.56 19.78
C LEU A 88 0.37 -10.25 18.50
N THR A 89 -0.16 -9.90 17.32
CA THR A 89 0.32 -10.39 16.03
C THR A 89 1.59 -9.63 15.63
N ASP A 90 2.75 -10.10 16.07
CA ASP A 90 4.05 -9.42 15.90
C ASP A 90 4.35 -9.04 14.44
N THR A 91 4.06 -9.92 13.47
CA THR A 91 4.32 -9.67 12.05
C THR A 91 3.49 -8.49 11.51
N ALA A 92 2.22 -8.41 11.87
CA ALA A 92 1.35 -7.30 11.48
C ALA A 92 1.79 -6.01 12.16
N LEU A 93 2.09 -6.07 13.47
CA LEU A 93 2.51 -4.91 14.25
C LEU A 93 3.82 -4.31 13.72
N VAL A 94 4.84 -5.14 13.44
CA VAL A 94 6.11 -4.66 12.86
C VAL A 94 5.88 -4.04 11.49
N SER A 95 5.01 -4.63 10.65
CA SER A 95 4.66 -4.05 9.35
C SER A 95 4.00 -2.67 9.49
N VAL A 96 3.12 -2.51 10.48
CA VAL A 96 2.48 -1.22 10.80
C VAL A 96 3.51 -0.21 11.30
N MET A 97 4.38 -0.59 12.23
CA MET A 97 5.44 0.27 12.75
C MET A 97 6.35 0.82 11.64
N LEU A 98 6.79 -0.05 10.73
CA LEU A 98 7.66 0.32 9.61
C LEU A 98 6.91 1.03 8.47
N SER A 99 5.59 1.22 8.59
CA SER A 99 4.81 1.95 7.59
C SER A 99 5.10 3.46 7.66
N PRO A 100 4.86 4.17 6.55
CA PRO A 100 5.08 5.63 6.50
C PRO A 100 4.23 6.43 7.49
N MET A 101 3.14 5.87 8.02
CA MET A 101 2.27 6.53 9.00
C MET A 101 2.93 6.63 10.38
N PHE A 102 3.67 5.60 10.77
CA PHE A 102 4.27 5.52 12.11
C PHE A 102 5.78 5.75 12.13
N MET A 103 6.45 5.65 10.97
CA MET A 103 7.85 6.02 10.75
C MET A 103 8.88 5.39 11.69
N PHE A 104 8.60 4.21 12.24
CA PHE A 104 9.62 3.48 12.98
C PHE A 104 10.72 2.99 12.02
N THR A 105 11.95 3.00 12.50
CA THR A 105 13.08 2.40 11.82
C THR A 105 13.24 0.92 12.22
N VAL A 106 14.05 0.19 11.47
CA VAL A 106 14.44 -1.18 11.86
C VAL A 106 15.17 -1.16 13.21
N GLN A 107 15.94 -0.11 13.47
CA GLN A 107 16.64 0.08 14.76
C GLN A 107 15.64 0.24 15.91
N ASP A 108 14.60 1.06 15.74
CA ASP A 108 13.54 1.24 16.75
C ASP A 108 12.86 -0.09 17.09
N THR A 109 12.51 -0.88 16.06
CA THR A 109 11.88 -2.18 16.26
C THR A 109 12.79 -3.19 16.96
N ALA A 110 14.09 -3.15 16.66
CA ALA A 110 15.08 -3.99 17.34
C ALA A 110 15.24 -3.59 18.82
N GLU A 111 15.27 -2.29 19.13
CA GLU A 111 15.33 -1.78 20.51
C GLU A 111 14.13 -2.24 21.33
N ILE A 112 12.92 -2.12 20.77
CA ILE A 112 11.70 -2.61 21.43
C ILE A 112 11.79 -4.13 21.65
N ARG A 113 12.29 -4.92 20.67
CA ARG A 113 12.42 -6.37 20.83
C ARG A 113 13.41 -6.76 21.93
N LEU A 114 14.43 -5.95 22.16
CA LEU A 114 15.47 -6.24 23.17
C LEU A 114 15.01 -6.06 24.61
N ILE A 115 13.87 -5.39 24.89
CA ILE A 115 13.30 -5.26 26.24
C ILE A 115 13.04 -6.67 26.82
N ASN A 116 12.33 -7.50 26.07
CA ASN A 116 12.13 -8.90 26.40
C ASN A 116 12.00 -9.75 25.13
N LYS A 117 13.02 -10.55 24.81
CA LYS A 117 13.08 -11.34 23.57
C LYS A 117 11.97 -12.40 23.46
N ASN A 118 11.41 -12.84 24.58
CA ASN A 118 10.38 -13.89 24.62
C ASN A 118 8.94 -13.31 24.66
N ALA A 119 8.77 -12.02 24.86
CA ALA A 119 7.47 -11.37 24.88
C ALA A 119 7.04 -10.92 23.48
N HIS A 120 5.75 -10.68 23.28
CA HIS A 120 5.24 -10.02 22.09
C HIS A 120 5.73 -8.57 22.00
N ILE A 121 5.93 -8.08 20.78
CA ILE A 121 6.39 -6.71 20.54
C ILE A 121 5.45 -5.68 21.14
N TYR A 122 4.14 -5.91 21.10
CA TYR A 122 3.16 -5.04 21.75
C TYR A 122 3.35 -4.96 23.27
N SER A 123 3.64 -6.10 23.91
CA SER A 123 3.92 -6.14 25.34
C SER A 123 5.18 -5.34 25.70
N ASN A 124 6.22 -5.46 24.87
CA ASN A 124 7.44 -4.68 25.02
C ASN A 124 7.21 -3.19 24.78
N LEU A 125 6.38 -2.83 23.81
CA LEU A 125 5.99 -1.44 23.55
C LEU A 125 5.30 -0.83 24.78
N CYS A 126 4.34 -1.54 25.36
CA CYS A 126 3.65 -1.12 26.59
C CYS A 126 4.62 -0.99 27.78
N GLU A 127 5.56 -1.92 27.92
CA GLU A 127 6.59 -1.87 28.95
C GLU A 127 7.53 -0.69 28.77
N GLY A 128 8.00 -0.46 27.54
CA GLY A 128 8.87 0.67 27.21
C GLY A 128 8.23 2.03 27.43
N LEU A 129 6.92 2.15 27.23
CA LEU A 129 6.12 3.34 27.54
C LEU A 129 5.87 3.53 29.04
N GLY A 130 6.25 2.58 29.87
CA GLY A 130 6.00 2.65 31.32
C GLY A 130 4.54 2.44 31.71
N LEU A 131 3.74 1.81 30.85
CA LEU A 131 2.36 1.50 31.18
C LEU A 131 2.27 0.49 32.33
N ASN A 132 1.17 0.50 33.07
CA ASN A 132 0.96 -0.33 34.27
C ASN A 132 1.88 0.04 35.47
N GLY A 133 2.28 1.32 35.55
CA GLY A 133 3.06 1.83 36.70
C GLY A 133 4.55 1.46 36.65
N LYS A 134 5.03 0.92 35.55
CA LYS A 134 6.45 0.67 35.32
C LYS A 134 7.21 1.96 34.97
N LYS A 135 8.54 1.92 35.13
CA LYS A 135 9.41 3.03 34.70
C LYS A 135 9.42 3.13 33.16
N ILE A 136 9.31 4.34 32.65
CA ILE A 136 9.48 4.63 31.21
C ILE A 136 10.91 4.25 30.79
N ILE A 137 11.03 3.44 29.76
CA ILE A 137 12.31 2.99 29.18
C ILE A 137 12.64 3.78 27.93
N PHE A 138 11.64 4.02 27.04
CA PHE A 138 11.85 4.76 25.80
C PHE A 138 12.15 6.23 26.04
N GLN A 139 12.97 6.80 25.17
CA GLN A 139 13.37 8.19 25.24
C GLN A 139 13.16 8.88 23.90
N ASN A 140 13.08 10.21 23.92
CA ASN A 140 13.07 11.07 22.75
C ASN A 140 12.04 10.66 21.67
N GLU A 141 12.52 10.52 20.46
CA GLU A 141 11.71 10.22 19.27
C GLU A 141 11.02 8.85 19.36
N LEU A 142 11.71 7.82 19.90
CA LEU A 142 11.13 6.49 20.06
C LEU A 142 9.92 6.52 21.00
N TYR A 143 10.01 7.27 22.10
CA TYR A 143 8.87 7.45 23.02
C TYR A 143 7.67 8.08 22.31
N THR A 144 7.89 9.14 21.56
CA THR A 144 6.82 9.84 20.82
C THR A 144 6.14 8.94 19.79
N LYS A 145 6.93 8.21 19.00
CA LYS A 145 6.41 7.25 18.00
C LYS A 145 5.62 6.12 18.69
N ALA A 146 6.17 5.56 19.77
CA ALA A 146 5.55 4.47 20.51
C ALA A 146 4.24 4.90 21.17
N LEU A 147 4.21 6.09 21.76
CA LEU A 147 3.01 6.66 22.37
C LEU A 147 1.92 6.90 21.31
N PHE A 148 2.26 7.54 20.19
CA PHE A 148 1.32 7.76 19.10
C PHE A 148 0.72 6.46 18.57
N LEU A 149 1.56 5.44 18.31
CA LEU A 149 1.10 4.13 17.85
C LEU A 149 0.16 3.48 18.88
N TYR A 150 0.51 3.54 20.17
CA TYR A 150 -0.31 2.99 21.25
C TYR A 150 -1.67 3.68 21.34
N GLU A 151 -1.69 5.01 21.30
CA GLU A 151 -2.92 5.81 21.36
C GLU A 151 -3.85 5.51 20.19
N VAL A 152 -3.31 5.45 18.96
CA VAL A 152 -4.08 5.08 17.76
C VAL A 152 -4.66 3.68 17.90
N ILE A 153 -3.87 2.68 18.32
CA ILE A 153 -4.36 1.31 18.51
C ILE A 153 -5.49 1.30 19.55
N MET A 154 -5.32 1.96 20.67
CA MET A 154 -6.31 1.98 21.75
C MET A 154 -7.60 2.69 21.35
N GLU A 155 -7.50 3.83 20.67
CA GLU A 155 -8.65 4.56 20.12
C GLU A 155 -9.46 3.68 19.19
N LEU A 156 -8.81 3.05 18.20
CA LEU A 156 -9.48 2.22 17.20
C LEU A 156 -10.08 0.94 17.81
N ARG A 157 -9.42 0.35 18.81
CA ARG A 157 -9.95 -0.82 19.53
C ARG A 157 -11.18 -0.49 20.40
N LEU A 158 -11.25 0.70 20.94
CA LEU A 158 -12.45 1.18 21.63
C LEU A 158 -13.57 1.47 20.63
N TYR A 159 -13.23 2.05 19.49
CA TYR A 159 -14.21 2.44 18.47
C TYR A 159 -14.91 1.24 17.81
N ILE A 160 -14.21 0.13 17.60
CA ILE A 160 -14.73 -1.06 16.89
C ILE A 160 -15.98 -1.67 17.53
N SER A 161 -16.17 -1.50 18.83
CA SER A 161 -17.32 -2.07 19.54
C SER A 161 -18.68 -1.44 19.17
N ALA A 162 -18.67 -0.27 18.52
CA ALA A 162 -19.85 0.54 18.26
C ALA A 162 -19.93 1.06 16.82
N CYS A 163 -19.12 0.53 15.89
CA CYS A 163 -19.07 1.01 14.51
C CYS A 163 -19.12 -0.12 13.48
N THR A 164 -19.46 0.22 12.26
CA THR A 164 -19.34 -0.67 11.10
C THR A 164 -17.88 -0.80 10.65
N LEU A 165 -17.56 -1.84 9.86
CA LEU A 165 -16.22 -1.99 9.26
C LEU A 165 -15.86 -0.80 8.36
N GLN A 166 -16.85 -0.28 7.63
CA GLN A 166 -16.64 0.88 6.78
C GLN A 166 -16.29 2.12 7.62
N GLU A 167 -16.97 2.35 8.73
CA GLU A 167 -16.68 3.44 9.66
C GLU A 167 -15.31 3.27 10.32
N LEU A 168 -14.95 2.03 10.73
CA LEU A 168 -13.63 1.73 11.26
C LEU A 168 -12.52 2.06 10.25
N ILE A 169 -12.66 1.64 8.99
CA ILE A 169 -11.68 1.93 7.95
C ILE A 169 -11.56 3.45 7.69
N ARG A 170 -12.68 4.17 7.67
CA ARG A 170 -12.65 5.65 7.58
C ARG A 170 -11.92 6.27 8.77
N LYS A 171 -12.22 5.80 9.97
CA LYS A 171 -11.55 6.26 11.19
C LYS A 171 -10.04 6.01 11.15
N ILE A 172 -9.59 4.85 10.62
CA ILE A 172 -8.16 4.58 10.39
C ILE A 172 -7.57 5.63 9.44
N TYR A 173 -8.26 5.96 8.33
CA TYR A 173 -7.76 6.96 7.39
C TYR A 173 -7.58 8.32 8.05
N ASP A 174 -8.52 8.72 8.91
CA ASP A 174 -8.49 10.01 9.59
C ASP A 174 -7.42 10.04 10.71
N SER A 175 -7.35 9.01 11.56
CA SER A 175 -6.42 8.97 12.70
C SER A 175 -4.95 8.82 12.29
N THR A 176 -4.66 8.36 11.07
CA THR A 176 -3.29 8.13 10.59
C THR A 176 -2.90 8.98 9.39
N ASP A 177 -3.77 9.89 8.96
CA ASP A 177 -3.62 10.66 7.71
C ASP A 177 -3.27 9.79 6.49
N PHE A 178 -3.87 8.56 6.48
CA PHE A 178 -3.52 7.47 5.57
C PHE A 178 -3.54 7.90 4.11
N LEU A 179 -4.59 8.61 3.70
CA LEU A 179 -4.78 9.00 2.31
C LEU A 179 -3.71 9.98 1.83
N SER A 180 -3.38 10.98 2.66
CA SER A 180 -2.36 11.99 2.34
C SER A 180 -0.97 11.36 2.27
N VAL A 181 -0.62 10.52 3.26
CA VAL A 181 0.66 9.82 3.30
C VAL A 181 0.83 8.89 2.10
N MET A 182 -0.21 8.13 1.73
CA MET A 182 -0.12 7.22 0.59
C MET A 182 0.02 7.93 -0.76
N GLN A 183 -0.47 9.16 -0.90
CA GLN A 183 -0.34 9.94 -2.13
C GLN A 183 1.10 10.34 -2.47
N ILE A 184 1.97 10.48 -1.46
CA ILE A 184 3.39 10.85 -1.63
C ILE A 184 4.17 9.74 -2.38
N TYR A 185 3.72 8.49 -2.33
CA TYR A 185 4.43 7.32 -2.84
C TYR A 185 3.96 6.85 -4.23
N GLY A 186 3.85 7.73 -5.20
CA GLY A 186 3.48 7.41 -6.60
C GLY A 186 2.01 7.00 -6.78
N ASP A 187 1.50 7.06 -7.99
CA ASP A 187 0.14 6.73 -8.44
C ASP A 187 -1.00 6.98 -7.43
N ALA A 188 -1.11 8.24 -7.00
CA ALA A 188 -2.09 8.68 -6.01
C ALA A 188 -3.54 8.32 -6.40
N LYS A 189 -3.87 8.38 -7.72
CA LYS A 189 -5.23 8.09 -8.21
C LYS A 189 -5.59 6.62 -8.03
N ARG A 190 -4.68 5.71 -8.41
CA ARG A 190 -4.89 4.25 -8.27
C ARG A 190 -5.00 3.86 -6.80
N LYS A 191 -4.09 4.36 -5.95
CA LYS A 191 -4.13 4.08 -4.52
C LYS A 191 -5.42 4.55 -3.86
N LYS A 192 -5.86 5.78 -4.18
CA LYS A 192 -7.13 6.31 -3.68
C LYS A 192 -8.32 5.46 -4.15
N ALA A 193 -8.30 5.01 -5.40
CA ALA A 193 -9.34 4.13 -5.94
C ALA A 193 -9.34 2.77 -5.24
N ASN A 194 -8.15 2.15 -5.00
CA ASN A 194 -8.03 0.90 -4.26
C ASN A 194 -8.54 1.03 -2.81
N LEU A 195 -8.18 2.11 -2.13
CA LEU A 195 -8.65 2.36 -0.76
C LEU A 195 -10.15 2.61 -0.68
N ARG A 196 -10.74 3.28 -1.70
CA ARG A 196 -12.19 3.43 -1.80
C ARG A 196 -12.89 2.09 -2.03
N MET A 197 -12.34 1.25 -2.90
CA MET A 197 -12.87 -0.08 -3.17
C MET A 197 -12.86 -0.96 -1.91
N MET A 198 -11.86 -0.81 -1.01
CA MET A 198 -11.87 -1.54 0.25
C MET A 198 -13.07 -1.19 1.14
N LEU A 199 -13.52 0.07 1.10
CA LEU A 199 -14.74 0.47 1.81
C LEU A 199 -15.99 -0.23 1.24
N GLU A 200 -16.04 -0.39 -0.09
CA GLU A 200 -17.14 -1.08 -0.77
C GLU A 200 -17.13 -2.59 -0.41
N TYR A 201 -15.96 -3.23 -0.40
CA TYR A 201 -15.84 -4.64 0.03
C TYR A 201 -16.17 -4.86 1.51
N ALA A 202 -15.82 -3.93 2.37
CA ALA A 202 -16.17 -3.99 3.78
C ALA A 202 -17.69 -3.88 3.98
N GLU A 203 -18.34 -2.96 3.28
CA GLU A 203 -19.80 -2.78 3.30
C GLU A 203 -20.53 -4.01 2.75
N ASP A 204 -20.08 -4.56 1.62
CA ASP A 204 -20.66 -5.76 1.02
C ASP A 204 -20.48 -6.99 1.91
N TYR A 205 -19.36 -7.11 2.60
CA TYR A 205 -19.16 -8.17 3.58
C TYR A 205 -20.16 -8.06 4.74
N GLU A 206 -20.36 -6.87 5.31
CA GLU A 206 -21.30 -6.66 6.42
C GLU A 206 -22.76 -6.90 6.03
N LYS A 207 -23.16 -6.59 4.80
CA LYS A 207 -24.51 -6.92 4.30
C LYS A 207 -24.79 -8.42 4.25
N ASN A 208 -23.76 -9.25 4.12
CA ASN A 208 -23.85 -10.68 3.91
C ASN A 208 -23.33 -11.51 5.09
N SER A 209 -22.82 -10.90 6.16
CA SER A 209 -22.18 -11.59 7.28
C SER A 209 -22.13 -10.73 8.54
N ASP A 210 -22.45 -11.33 9.68
CA ASP A 210 -22.35 -10.71 11.01
C ASP A 210 -21.00 -10.96 11.69
N GLY A 211 -19.99 -11.36 10.94
CA GLY A 211 -18.70 -11.81 11.49
C GLY A 211 -17.79 -10.70 12.07
N GLY A 212 -18.16 -9.43 11.93
CA GLY A 212 -17.37 -8.29 12.38
C GLY A 212 -15.96 -8.26 11.78
N LEU A 213 -15.02 -7.56 12.43
CA LEU A 213 -13.64 -7.42 11.95
C LEU A 213 -12.91 -8.77 11.84
N SER A 214 -12.96 -9.61 12.85
CA SER A 214 -12.30 -10.92 12.83
C SER A 214 -12.84 -11.83 11.73
N GLY A 215 -14.13 -11.76 11.45
CA GLY A 215 -14.75 -12.48 10.34
C GLY A 215 -14.31 -11.97 8.99
N PHE A 216 -14.24 -10.65 8.82
CA PHE A 216 -13.76 -10.00 7.61
C PHE A 216 -12.29 -10.37 7.31
N LEU A 217 -11.42 -10.32 8.32
CA LEU A 217 -10.02 -10.72 8.16
C LEU A 217 -9.89 -12.17 7.69
N ARG A 218 -10.63 -13.11 8.32
CA ARG A 218 -10.65 -14.51 7.88
C ARG A 218 -11.19 -14.70 6.47
N TYR A 219 -12.19 -13.91 6.08
CA TYR A 219 -12.73 -13.91 4.71
C TYR A 219 -11.67 -13.50 3.70
N ILE A 220 -10.95 -12.40 3.95
CA ILE A 220 -9.86 -11.94 3.09
C ILE A 220 -8.73 -12.97 3.01
N ASP A 221 -8.32 -13.55 4.15
CA ASP A 221 -7.25 -14.56 4.19
C ASP A 221 -7.61 -15.79 3.36
N ARG A 222 -8.85 -16.27 3.39
CA ARG A 222 -9.33 -17.37 2.53
C ARG A 222 -9.24 -17.03 1.04
N ILE A 223 -9.59 -15.80 0.65
CA ILE A 223 -9.45 -15.36 -0.74
C ILE A 223 -7.97 -15.41 -1.15
N MET A 224 -7.06 -14.91 -0.32
CA MET A 224 -5.63 -14.92 -0.60
C MET A 224 -5.07 -16.36 -0.71
N GLU A 225 -5.48 -17.27 0.17
CA GLU A 225 -5.06 -18.68 0.16
C GLU A 225 -5.55 -19.45 -1.07
N SER A 226 -6.78 -19.17 -1.53
CA SER A 226 -7.34 -19.79 -2.73
C SER A 226 -6.71 -19.28 -4.05
N LYS A 227 -5.64 -18.46 -3.98
CA LYS A 227 -5.07 -17.70 -5.09
C LYS A 227 -6.11 -16.81 -5.80
N GLY A 228 -7.21 -16.54 -5.12
CA GLY A 228 -8.18 -15.54 -5.52
C GLY A 228 -7.66 -14.14 -5.20
N ASP A 229 -8.26 -13.17 -5.86
CA ASP A 229 -8.09 -11.77 -5.54
C ASP A 229 -9.35 -11.02 -5.93
N PHE A 230 -9.58 -9.88 -5.30
CA PHE A 230 -10.58 -8.96 -5.80
C PHE A 230 -10.09 -8.35 -7.13
N LYS A 231 -11.02 -8.05 -8.03
CA LYS A 231 -10.64 -7.30 -9.24
C LYS A 231 -10.06 -5.97 -8.78
N ALA A 232 -8.75 -5.79 -8.95
CA ALA A 232 -8.14 -4.47 -8.79
C ALA A 232 -8.90 -3.48 -9.68
N VAL A 233 -9.03 -2.23 -9.23
CA VAL A 233 -9.44 -1.17 -10.15
C VAL A 233 -8.38 -1.16 -11.23
N SER A 234 -8.72 -1.72 -12.38
CA SER A 234 -7.84 -1.65 -13.55
C SER A 234 -7.53 -0.17 -13.72
N GLY A 235 -6.26 0.18 -13.81
CA GLY A 235 -5.83 1.57 -14.05
C GLY A 235 -6.41 2.21 -15.32
N SER A 236 -7.26 1.46 -16.03
CA SER A 236 -8.03 1.90 -17.20
C SER A 236 -9.03 3.02 -16.95
N SER A 237 -9.28 3.42 -15.72
CA SER A 237 -10.17 4.55 -15.43
C SER A 237 -9.46 5.84 -15.01
N GLY A 238 -8.13 5.98 -15.18
CA GLY A 238 -7.49 7.18 -14.66
C GLY A 238 -6.42 7.86 -15.49
N SER A 239 -5.56 7.16 -16.12
CA SER A 239 -4.54 7.79 -16.95
C SER A 239 -4.69 7.36 -18.39
N GLN A 240 -5.45 8.13 -19.19
CA GLN A 240 -5.44 7.98 -20.65
C GLN A 240 -4.03 8.16 -21.25
N ASN A 241 -3.05 8.55 -20.43
CA ASN A 241 -1.69 8.84 -20.83
C ASN A 241 -0.68 8.19 -19.85
N ALA A 242 -0.42 6.88 -20.01
CA ALA A 242 0.55 6.12 -19.22
C ALA A 242 1.29 5.12 -20.11
N VAL A 243 2.55 4.84 -19.80
CA VAL A 243 3.38 3.82 -20.47
C VAL A 243 2.88 2.44 -20.08
N SER A 244 2.52 1.62 -21.07
CA SER A 244 2.08 0.24 -20.82
C SER A 244 3.28 -0.70 -20.63
N VAL A 245 3.31 -1.46 -19.51
CA VAL A 245 4.31 -2.52 -19.26
C VAL A 245 3.60 -3.86 -19.15
N LYS A 246 3.78 -4.72 -20.16
CA LYS A 246 3.02 -5.98 -20.34
C LYS A 246 3.94 -7.17 -20.61
N THR A 247 3.42 -8.38 -20.42
CA THR A 247 4.12 -9.58 -20.89
C THR A 247 3.72 -9.92 -22.33
N MET A 248 4.66 -10.52 -23.08
CA MET A 248 4.42 -10.93 -24.48
C MET A 248 3.22 -11.87 -24.66
N HIS A 249 2.91 -12.70 -23.65
CA HIS A 249 1.79 -13.65 -23.73
C HIS A 249 0.42 -12.97 -23.73
N LYS A 250 0.27 -11.85 -23.03
CA LYS A 250 -0.99 -11.11 -22.94
C LYS A 250 -1.16 -10.03 -24.03
N SER A 251 -0.11 -9.71 -24.76
CA SER A 251 -0.20 -8.76 -25.87
C SER A 251 -0.84 -9.35 -27.14
N LYS A 252 -1.12 -10.66 -27.16
CA LYS A 252 -1.69 -11.39 -28.30
C LYS A 252 -3.18 -11.70 -28.18
N GLY A 253 -3.88 -11.24 -27.12
CA GLY A 253 -5.32 -11.48 -26.90
C GLY A 253 -6.13 -10.23 -26.75
#